data_7b48a8fe9f06c96072afc71333cfa88f
#
_entry.id   7b48a8fe9f06c96072afc71333cfa88f
#
_cell.length_a   1.000
_cell.length_b   1.000
_cell.length_c   1.000
_cell.angle_alpha   90.00
_cell.angle_beta   90.00
_cell.angle_gamma   90.00
#
_symmetry.space_group_name_H-M   'P 1'
#
loop_
_entity.id
_entity.type
_entity.pdbx_description
1 polymer ?
#
loop_
_entity_poly.entity_id
_entity_poly.type
_entity_poly.pdbx_seq_one_letter_code
_entity_poly.pdbx_strand_id
1 'polypeptide(L)'
;MSGTTTGPSGAASGGQLEERIDLSKETDQKIEQAKQLVDSNQLDEALALLAALEKRCRVGNDNQSLVRVCETSLALCKQVNNEEALLQTLQTLATRRSQKTAAIKALVQTAMPWCVDEPYSPKATTTEQEKAFCNKLVVALRDISDGKIFLERERAVLTRVLATTKEQAGDIAAAADVLQEVHVETYGSLSKRDKVEFILEQMRLTLGKQDYVRAAIVAGKVSRKHLQEENMEEYKIKFFTLMTNYHRHDRDALELAKDYHSIYSTPGLVLSDEAKWMPALQATVIFLALSPYGNEQQDMLHKINSDPNLEKLPECE
;
A
#
# COMPACT_ATOMS: atom_id res chain seq x y z
N MET A 1 -44.02 40.14 -40.44
CA MET A 1 -44.63 39.83 -39.17
C MET A 1 -43.80 38.68 -38.59
N SER A 2 -42.65 38.92 -37.99
CA SER A 2 -42.35 39.35 -36.62
C SER A 2 -43.02 38.46 -35.57
N GLY A 3 -42.20 37.64 -34.98
CA GLY A 3 -42.53 36.80 -33.83
C GLY A 3 -41.26 36.31 -33.17
N THR A 4 -40.59 37.21 -32.45
CA THR A 4 -39.49 36.94 -31.50
C THR A 4 -40.06 36.29 -30.23
N THR A 5 -39.61 35.09 -29.89
CA THR A 5 -39.81 34.51 -28.56
C THR A 5 -38.46 34.31 -27.90
N THR A 6 -38.19 35.18 -26.95
CA THR A 6 -37.11 35.10 -25.97
C THR A 6 -37.38 33.97 -25.00
N GLY A 7 -36.51 32.95 -24.97
CA GLY A 7 -36.47 31.93 -23.94
C GLY A 7 -35.70 32.42 -22.69
N PRO A 8 -36.07 31.99 -21.49
CA PRO A 8 -35.44 32.49 -20.27
C PRO A 8 -34.05 31.88 -20.04
N SER A 9 -33.14 32.79 -19.70
CA SER A 9 -31.80 32.52 -19.25
C SER A 9 -31.79 31.53 -18.08
N GLY A 10 -31.09 30.40 -18.25
CA GLY A 10 -30.78 29.50 -17.16
C GLY A 10 -29.94 30.20 -16.07
N ALA A 11 -30.47 30.25 -14.91
CA ALA A 11 -29.77 30.69 -13.71
C ALA A 11 -28.59 29.75 -13.44
N ALA A 12 -27.37 30.27 -13.54
CA ALA A 12 -26.21 29.64 -12.98
C ALA A 12 -26.42 29.50 -11.47
N SER A 13 -26.44 28.26 -10.97
CA SER A 13 -26.38 27.97 -9.56
C SER A 13 -25.04 28.45 -9.02
N GLY A 14 -25.04 29.65 -8.45
CA GLY A 14 -23.92 30.18 -7.71
C GLY A 14 -23.66 29.29 -6.49
N GLY A 15 -22.62 28.49 -6.55
CA GLY A 15 -22.06 27.88 -5.37
C GLY A 15 -21.75 28.99 -4.38
N GLN A 16 -22.41 29.02 -3.23
CA GLN A 16 -22.07 29.92 -2.13
C GLN A 16 -20.60 29.65 -1.81
N LEU A 17 -19.74 30.62 -2.07
CA LEU A 17 -18.38 30.67 -1.55
C LEU A 17 -18.50 30.70 -0.04
N GLU A 18 -18.23 29.55 0.61
CA GLU A 18 -18.17 29.47 2.07
C GLU A 18 -17.16 30.53 2.55
N GLU A 19 -17.60 31.50 3.34
CA GLU A 19 -16.74 32.55 3.87
C GLU A 19 -15.60 31.92 4.66
N ARG A 20 -14.38 32.18 4.21
CA ARG A 20 -13.16 31.76 4.89
C ARG A 20 -12.75 32.82 5.89
N ILE A 21 -12.67 32.43 7.16
CA ILE A 21 -12.16 33.27 8.23
C ILE A 21 -10.67 32.95 8.40
N ASP A 22 -9.80 33.93 8.22
CA ASP A 22 -8.36 33.76 8.50
C ASP A 22 -8.09 33.80 10.00
N LEU A 23 -7.72 32.67 10.56
CA LEU A 23 -7.40 32.48 11.98
C LEU A 23 -5.89 32.27 12.22
N SER A 24 -5.04 32.53 11.23
CA SER A 24 -3.59 32.24 11.29
C SER A 24 -2.91 32.88 12.51
N LYS A 25 -3.15 34.15 12.77
CA LYS A 25 -2.55 34.87 13.92
C LYS A 25 -2.99 34.28 15.26
N GLU A 26 -4.28 33.99 15.40
CA GLU A 26 -4.81 33.38 16.61
C GLU A 26 -4.25 31.98 16.80
N THR A 27 -4.12 31.23 15.71
CA THR A 27 -3.54 29.89 15.71
C THR A 27 -2.09 29.92 16.20
N ASP A 28 -1.27 30.86 15.75
CA ASP A 28 0.11 31.01 16.21
C ASP A 28 0.18 31.25 17.71
N GLN A 29 -0.65 32.19 18.21
CA GLN A 29 -0.69 32.51 19.64
C GLN A 29 -1.15 31.32 20.50
N LYS A 30 -2.20 30.60 20.06
CA LYS A 30 -2.76 29.49 20.81
C LYS A 30 -1.84 28.26 20.79
N ILE A 31 -1.16 28.00 19.70
CA ILE A 31 -0.15 26.95 19.62
C ILE A 31 0.99 27.22 20.60
N GLU A 32 1.45 28.47 20.67
CA GLU A 32 2.52 28.84 21.60
C GLU A 32 2.07 28.70 23.07
N GLN A 33 0.84 29.14 23.38
CA GLN A 33 0.25 28.90 24.70
C GLN A 33 0.13 27.42 25.05
N ALA A 34 -0.28 26.57 24.09
CA ALA A 34 -0.39 25.14 24.30
C ALA A 34 0.99 24.50 24.59
N LYS A 35 2.05 24.93 23.91
CA LYS A 35 3.42 24.46 24.21
C LYS A 35 3.84 24.84 25.62
N GLN A 36 3.60 26.08 26.05
CA GLN A 36 3.92 26.55 27.42
C GLN A 36 3.17 25.73 28.49
N LEU A 37 1.90 25.37 28.24
CA LEU A 37 1.14 24.52 29.14
C LEU A 37 1.74 23.10 29.21
N VAL A 38 2.19 22.55 28.08
CA VAL A 38 2.86 21.24 28.06
C VAL A 38 4.19 21.29 28.83
N ASP A 39 4.97 22.36 28.66
CA ASP A 39 6.22 22.57 29.42
C ASP A 39 5.96 22.67 30.95
N SER A 40 4.75 23.11 31.32
CA SER A 40 4.25 23.14 32.69
C SER A 40 3.57 21.83 33.15
N ASN A 41 3.67 20.76 32.34
CA ASN A 41 3.07 19.44 32.59
C ASN A 41 1.52 19.45 32.64
N GLN A 42 0.89 20.36 31.89
CA GLN A 42 -0.57 20.53 31.79
C GLN A 42 -1.07 20.12 30.41
N LEU A 43 -0.84 18.85 30.01
CA LEU A 43 -1.23 18.36 28.67
C LEU A 43 -2.74 18.46 28.41
N ASP A 44 -3.57 18.13 29.38
CA ASP A 44 -5.03 18.12 29.22
C ASP A 44 -5.58 19.52 28.93
N GLU A 45 -5.05 20.54 29.58
CA GLU A 45 -5.42 21.94 29.33
C GLU A 45 -4.95 22.40 27.95
N ALA A 46 -3.74 22.02 27.55
CA ALA A 46 -3.23 22.29 26.21
C ALA A 46 -4.09 21.66 25.12
N LEU A 47 -4.50 20.40 25.29
CA LEU A 47 -5.38 19.69 24.36
C LEU A 47 -6.78 20.30 24.33
N ALA A 48 -7.33 20.72 25.45
CA ALA A 48 -8.62 21.43 25.52
C ALA A 48 -8.58 22.77 24.77
N LEU A 49 -7.50 23.53 24.94
CA LEU A 49 -7.25 24.79 24.22
C LEU A 49 -7.21 24.56 22.70
N LEU A 50 -6.42 23.55 22.25
CA LEU A 50 -6.31 23.22 20.83
C LEU A 50 -7.61 22.65 20.26
N ALA A 51 -8.39 21.90 21.05
CA ALA A 51 -9.69 21.38 20.62
C ALA A 51 -10.73 22.49 20.39
N ALA A 52 -10.71 23.55 21.21
CA ALA A 52 -11.55 24.72 21.00
C ALA A 52 -11.17 25.50 19.75
N LEU A 53 -9.86 25.63 19.50
CA LEU A 53 -9.33 26.27 18.29
C LEU A 53 -9.63 25.46 17.03
N GLU A 54 -9.45 24.13 17.08
CA GLU A 54 -9.79 23.22 15.98
C GLU A 54 -11.24 23.42 15.53
N LYS A 55 -12.19 23.47 16.49
CA LYS A 55 -13.60 23.69 16.20
C LYS A 55 -13.82 25.01 15.46
N ARG A 56 -13.14 26.07 15.86
CA ARG A 56 -13.25 27.38 15.20
C ARG A 56 -12.66 27.36 13.79
N CYS A 57 -11.48 26.79 13.61
CA CYS A 57 -10.85 26.64 12.28
C CYS A 57 -11.71 25.81 11.34
N ARG A 58 -12.31 24.70 11.83
CA ARG A 58 -13.17 23.83 11.06
C ARG A 58 -14.46 24.51 10.61
N VAL A 59 -15.11 25.25 11.50
CA VAL A 59 -16.34 26.01 11.20
C VAL A 59 -16.04 27.22 10.31
N GLY A 60 -14.91 27.90 10.53
CA GLY A 60 -14.47 29.03 9.74
C GLY A 60 -13.82 28.70 8.40
N ASN A 61 -13.80 27.40 8.01
CA ASN A 61 -13.18 26.93 6.77
C ASN A 61 -11.70 27.31 6.58
N ASP A 62 -10.97 27.57 7.67
CA ASP A 62 -9.53 27.78 7.61
C ASP A 62 -8.77 26.46 7.68
N ASN A 63 -8.66 25.80 6.53
CA ASN A 63 -8.05 24.48 6.43
C ASN A 63 -6.56 24.49 6.79
N GLN A 64 -5.85 25.58 6.54
CA GLN A 64 -4.42 25.69 6.84
C GLN A 64 -4.17 25.73 8.34
N SER A 65 -4.88 26.58 9.05
CA SER A 65 -4.82 26.64 10.51
C SER A 65 -5.33 25.35 11.16
N LEU A 66 -6.40 24.75 10.61
CA LEU A 66 -6.94 23.48 11.06
C LEU A 66 -5.91 22.35 11.01
N VAL A 67 -5.19 22.22 9.90
CA VAL A 67 -4.13 21.21 9.72
C VAL A 67 -3.05 21.41 10.78
N ARG A 68 -2.54 22.63 10.94
CA ARG A 68 -1.50 22.97 11.93
C ARG A 68 -1.91 22.64 13.37
N VAL A 69 -3.16 22.91 13.72
CA VAL A 69 -3.70 22.58 15.06
C VAL A 69 -3.75 21.08 15.27
N CYS A 70 -4.21 20.32 14.27
CA CYS A 70 -4.27 18.86 14.33
C CYS A 70 -2.86 18.24 14.48
N GLU A 71 -1.90 18.68 13.68
CA GLU A 71 -0.51 18.22 13.74
C GLU A 71 0.13 18.55 15.10
N THR A 72 -0.07 19.78 15.58
CA THR A 72 0.45 20.21 16.89
C THR A 72 -0.14 19.38 18.03
N SER A 73 -1.44 19.10 18.01
CA SER A 73 -2.09 18.31 19.05
C SER A 73 -1.46 16.91 19.17
N LEU A 74 -1.18 16.25 18.05
CA LEU A 74 -0.51 14.94 18.05
C LEU A 74 0.96 15.06 18.48
N ALA A 75 1.67 16.08 18.00
CA ALA A 75 3.08 16.30 18.32
C ALA A 75 3.29 16.52 19.84
N LEU A 76 2.42 17.28 20.49
CA LEU A 76 2.45 17.51 21.93
C LEU A 76 2.22 16.21 22.74
N CYS A 77 1.24 15.40 22.33
CA CYS A 77 1.04 14.08 22.95
C CYS A 77 2.27 13.19 22.80
N LYS A 78 2.93 13.22 21.64
CA LYS A 78 4.15 12.45 21.37
C LYS A 78 5.34 12.96 22.18
N GLN A 79 5.48 14.29 22.34
CA GLN A 79 6.52 14.92 23.12
C GLN A 79 6.48 14.50 24.60
N VAL A 80 5.28 14.39 25.16
CA VAL A 80 5.07 13.95 26.56
C VAL A 80 5.13 12.41 26.70
N ASN A 81 5.27 11.67 25.59
CA ASN A 81 5.18 10.21 25.56
C ASN A 81 3.89 9.64 26.18
N ASN A 82 2.78 10.38 26.08
CA ASN A 82 1.49 9.89 26.53
C ASN A 82 0.76 9.18 25.38
N GLU A 83 0.97 7.86 25.30
CA GLU A 83 0.42 7.00 24.23
C GLU A 83 -1.09 6.97 24.23
N GLU A 84 -1.72 6.94 25.39
CA GLU A 84 -3.18 6.90 25.53
C GLU A 84 -3.83 8.21 25.05
N ALA A 85 -3.31 9.34 25.52
CA ALA A 85 -3.78 10.65 25.06
C ALA A 85 -3.58 10.84 23.55
N LEU A 86 -2.48 10.32 22.98
CA LEU A 86 -2.21 10.38 21.55
C LEU A 86 -3.25 9.61 20.75
N LEU A 87 -3.52 8.36 21.11
CA LEU A 87 -4.51 7.51 20.42
C LEU A 87 -5.92 8.10 20.55
N GLN A 88 -6.30 8.58 21.74
CA GLN A 88 -7.58 9.21 21.99
C GLN A 88 -7.75 10.52 21.20
N THR A 89 -6.73 11.36 21.17
CA THR A 89 -6.73 12.61 20.41
C THR A 89 -6.83 12.34 18.91
N LEU A 90 -6.04 11.39 18.40
CA LEU A 90 -6.06 10.98 17.00
C LEU A 90 -7.47 10.50 16.59
N GLN A 91 -8.05 9.59 17.36
CA GLN A 91 -9.39 9.04 17.08
C GLN A 91 -10.46 10.12 17.17
N THR A 92 -10.41 10.96 18.21
CA THR A 92 -11.38 12.06 18.41
C THR A 92 -11.34 13.05 17.25
N LEU A 93 -10.15 13.50 16.83
CA LEU A 93 -10.00 14.46 15.74
C LEU A 93 -10.40 13.86 14.39
N ALA A 94 -10.08 12.60 14.13
CA ALA A 94 -10.39 11.93 12.86
C ALA A 94 -11.90 11.61 12.69
N THR A 95 -12.63 11.37 13.78
CA THR A 95 -14.05 10.98 13.76
C THR A 95 -15.02 12.13 13.97
N ARG A 96 -14.54 13.35 14.18
CA ARG A 96 -15.40 14.52 14.37
C ARG A 96 -16.33 14.74 13.18
N ARG A 97 -17.58 15.06 13.50
CA ARG A 97 -18.59 15.40 12.49
C ARG A 97 -18.11 16.59 11.63
N SER A 98 -18.24 16.46 10.32
CA SER A 98 -17.83 17.48 9.35
C SER A 98 -16.33 17.82 9.39
N GLN A 99 -15.49 16.85 9.76
CA GLN A 99 -14.04 17.02 9.69
C GLN A 99 -13.59 17.19 8.23
N LYS A 100 -12.65 18.07 8.03
CA LYS A 100 -12.11 18.34 6.68
C LYS A 100 -11.14 17.23 6.27
N THR A 101 -11.19 16.84 4.99
CA THR A 101 -10.29 15.81 4.43
C THR A 101 -8.82 16.13 4.61
N ALA A 102 -8.46 17.42 4.48
CA ALA A 102 -7.08 17.88 4.69
C ALA A 102 -6.59 17.61 6.13
N ALA A 103 -7.46 17.82 7.14
CA ALA A 103 -7.12 17.55 8.53
C ALA A 103 -6.93 16.05 8.80
N ILE A 104 -7.84 15.21 8.30
CA ILE A 104 -7.71 13.75 8.46
C ILE A 104 -6.44 13.24 7.77
N LYS A 105 -6.15 13.73 6.57
CA LYS A 105 -4.93 13.38 5.85
C LYS A 105 -3.67 13.78 6.63
N ALA A 106 -3.64 15.00 7.15
CA ALA A 106 -2.53 15.49 7.96
C ALA A 106 -2.33 14.65 9.23
N LEU A 107 -3.41 14.31 9.96
CA LEU A 107 -3.34 13.45 11.15
C LEU A 107 -2.68 12.10 10.82
N VAL A 108 -3.10 11.45 9.75
CA VAL A 108 -2.55 10.14 9.35
C VAL A 108 -1.09 10.29 8.91
N GLN A 109 -0.78 11.27 8.06
CA GLN A 109 0.57 11.49 7.55
C GLN A 109 1.57 11.91 8.63
N THR A 110 1.12 12.65 9.66
CA THR A 110 1.96 13.03 10.80
C THR A 110 2.26 11.84 11.71
N ALA A 111 1.28 10.94 11.92
CA ALA A 111 1.44 9.82 12.84
C ALA A 111 2.14 8.59 12.20
N MET A 112 2.03 8.40 10.88
CA MET A 112 2.64 7.25 10.18
C MET A 112 4.14 7.07 10.45
N PRO A 113 5.01 8.10 10.38
CA PRO A 113 6.45 7.96 10.62
C PRO A 113 6.81 7.49 12.04
N TRP A 114 5.85 7.51 12.97
CA TRP A 114 6.08 7.02 14.33
C TRP A 114 5.95 5.51 14.47
N CYS A 115 5.31 4.85 13.49
CA CYS A 115 5.07 3.40 13.53
C CYS A 115 5.48 2.67 12.25
N VAL A 116 5.88 3.40 11.20
CA VAL A 116 6.25 2.85 9.89
C VAL A 116 7.62 3.35 9.49
N ASP A 117 8.50 2.43 9.08
CA ASP A 117 9.73 2.71 8.34
C ASP A 117 9.54 2.41 6.86
N GLU A 118 10.11 3.23 5.97
CA GLU A 118 9.99 3.03 4.53
C GLU A 118 10.79 1.79 4.07
N PRO A 119 10.34 1.07 3.02
CA PRO A 119 9.13 1.36 2.23
C PRO A 119 7.83 0.79 2.79
N TYR A 120 7.85 -0.28 3.61
CA TYR A 120 6.67 -0.98 4.13
C TYR A 120 7.00 -1.81 5.38
N SER A 121 7.95 -1.36 6.17
CA SER A 121 8.40 -2.08 7.36
C SER A 121 7.79 -1.50 8.63
N PRO A 122 7.50 -2.34 9.64
CA PRO A 122 7.21 -1.85 10.97
C PRO A 122 8.40 -1.04 11.50
N LYS A 123 8.11 0.01 12.26
CA LYS A 123 9.15 0.84 12.89
C LYS A 123 10.10 -0.03 13.71
N ALA A 124 11.39 0.15 13.49
CA ALA A 124 12.40 -0.47 14.33
C ALA A 124 12.27 0.07 15.77
N THR A 125 12.00 -0.82 16.71
CA THR A 125 11.78 -0.50 18.12
C THR A 125 12.76 -1.24 18.99
N THR A 126 13.17 -0.61 20.10
CA THR A 126 14.12 -1.20 21.04
C THR A 126 13.45 -1.92 22.19
N THR A 127 12.21 -1.57 22.51
CA THR A 127 11.46 -2.12 23.63
C THR A 127 10.15 -2.77 23.19
N GLU A 128 9.69 -3.77 23.93
CA GLU A 128 8.38 -4.40 23.68
C GLU A 128 7.20 -3.44 23.90
N GLN A 129 7.38 -2.43 24.76
CA GLN A 129 6.36 -1.39 24.96
C GLN A 129 6.20 -0.52 23.73
N GLU A 130 7.31 -0.04 23.15
CA GLU A 130 7.29 0.72 21.89
C GLU A 130 6.68 -0.10 20.75
N LYS A 131 7.01 -1.38 20.66
CA LYS A 131 6.44 -2.30 19.66
C LYS A 131 4.94 -2.45 19.83
N ALA A 132 4.47 -2.62 21.07
CA ALA A 132 3.05 -2.71 21.37
C ALA A 132 2.31 -1.40 21.01
N PHE A 133 2.91 -0.25 21.31
CA PHE A 133 2.36 1.05 20.94
C PHE A 133 2.31 1.22 19.41
N CYS A 134 3.41 0.93 18.69
CA CYS A 134 3.43 1.00 17.22
C CYS A 134 2.33 0.13 16.60
N ASN A 135 2.13 -1.08 17.10
CA ASN A 135 1.07 -1.96 16.64
C ASN A 135 -0.33 -1.37 16.86
N LYS A 136 -0.58 -0.81 18.06
CA LYS A 136 -1.86 -0.11 18.34
C LYS A 136 -2.07 1.08 17.42
N LEU A 137 -1.01 1.85 17.18
CA LEU A 137 -1.06 3.03 16.31
C LEU A 137 -1.33 2.63 14.85
N VAL A 138 -0.67 1.58 14.33
CA VAL A 138 -0.93 1.05 12.97
C VAL A 138 -2.39 0.63 12.83
N VAL A 139 -2.96 -0.08 13.80
CA VAL A 139 -4.38 -0.48 13.79
C VAL A 139 -5.29 0.75 13.80
N ALA A 140 -5.06 1.71 14.69
CA ALA A 140 -5.87 2.93 14.78
C ALA A 140 -5.83 3.76 13.48
N LEU A 141 -4.64 3.93 12.88
CA LEU A 141 -4.49 4.65 11.61
C LEU A 141 -5.17 3.91 10.45
N ARG A 142 -5.09 2.59 10.45
CA ARG A 142 -5.75 1.76 9.46
C ARG A 142 -7.28 1.88 9.55
N ASP A 143 -7.85 1.85 10.76
CA ASP A 143 -9.28 2.04 10.99
C ASP A 143 -9.74 3.45 10.56
N ILE A 144 -8.94 4.47 10.85
CA ILE A 144 -9.20 5.85 10.39
C ILE A 144 -9.18 5.94 8.87
N SER A 145 -8.33 5.20 8.19
CA SER A 145 -8.21 5.23 6.72
C SER A 145 -9.29 4.43 5.98
N ASP A 146 -10.10 3.66 6.70
CA ASP A 146 -11.12 2.80 6.10
C ASP A 146 -12.17 3.60 5.32
N GLY A 147 -12.48 3.13 4.11
CA GLY A 147 -13.45 3.75 3.22
C GLY A 147 -13.09 5.15 2.71
N LYS A 148 -11.87 5.66 2.96
CA LYS A 148 -11.44 7.00 2.55
C LYS A 148 -10.55 6.95 1.31
N ILE A 149 -11.09 7.32 0.15
CA ILE A 149 -10.39 7.35 -1.15
C ILE A 149 -9.09 8.19 -1.08
N PHE A 150 -9.11 9.30 -0.35
CA PHE A 150 -7.94 10.18 -0.24
C PHE A 150 -6.81 9.64 0.67
N LEU A 151 -7.01 8.46 1.32
CA LEU A 151 -6.05 7.74 2.15
C LEU A 151 -5.73 6.32 1.63
N GLU A 152 -6.07 6.00 0.40
CA GLU A 152 -5.83 4.67 -0.20
C GLU A 152 -4.36 4.24 -0.11
N ARG A 153 -3.45 5.16 -0.39
CA ARG A 153 -2.00 4.90 -0.33
C ARG A 153 -1.57 4.59 1.10
N GLU A 154 -1.95 5.44 2.03
CA GLU A 154 -1.64 5.28 3.46
C GLU A 154 -2.24 3.98 4.01
N ARG A 155 -3.47 3.64 3.60
CA ARG A 155 -4.11 2.38 3.98
C ARG A 155 -3.36 1.17 3.44
N ALA A 156 -2.90 1.18 2.20
CA ALA A 156 -2.12 0.09 1.62
C ALA A 156 -0.81 -0.12 2.40
N VAL A 157 -0.08 0.96 2.71
CA VAL A 157 1.15 0.91 3.51
C VAL A 157 0.89 0.34 4.90
N LEU A 158 -0.09 0.88 5.62
CA LEU A 158 -0.43 0.45 6.99
C LEU A 158 -0.87 -1.02 7.04
N THR A 159 -1.63 -1.46 6.04
CA THR A 159 -2.07 -2.86 5.94
C THR A 159 -0.88 -3.79 5.70
N ARG A 160 0.07 -3.38 4.86
CA ARG A 160 1.28 -4.16 4.60
C ARG A 160 2.17 -4.25 5.84
N VAL A 161 2.35 -3.14 6.56
CA VAL A 161 3.09 -3.11 7.84
C VAL A 161 2.45 -4.04 8.86
N LEU A 162 1.13 -4.01 9.00
CA LEU A 162 0.41 -4.91 9.91
C LEU A 162 0.61 -6.39 9.53
N ALA A 163 0.54 -6.70 8.23
CA ALA A 163 0.78 -8.06 7.74
C ALA A 163 2.22 -8.51 8.02
N THR A 164 3.22 -7.65 7.77
CA THR A 164 4.62 -7.92 8.09
C THR A 164 4.82 -8.17 9.59
N THR A 165 4.17 -7.40 10.45
CA THR A 165 4.23 -7.61 11.91
C THR A 165 3.67 -8.98 12.32
N LYS A 166 2.54 -9.39 11.71
CA LYS A 166 1.95 -10.72 11.97
C LYS A 166 2.83 -11.84 11.45
N GLU A 167 3.41 -11.70 10.27
CA GLU A 167 4.35 -12.66 9.69
C GLU A 167 5.59 -12.82 10.59
N GLN A 168 6.17 -11.73 11.08
CA GLN A 168 7.29 -11.76 12.02
C GLN A 168 6.95 -12.44 13.35
N ALA A 169 5.68 -12.41 13.75
CA ALA A 169 5.18 -13.16 14.90
C ALA A 169 4.92 -14.66 14.58
N GLY A 170 5.16 -15.10 13.34
CA GLY A 170 4.95 -16.48 12.90
C GLY A 170 3.52 -16.79 12.42
N ASP A 171 2.61 -15.83 12.43
CA ASP A 171 1.22 -16.03 12.01
C ASP A 171 1.03 -15.62 10.54
N ILE A 172 1.49 -16.49 9.63
CA ILE A 172 1.36 -16.29 8.18
C ILE A 172 -0.11 -16.26 7.75
N ALA A 173 -0.98 -17.03 8.41
CA ALA A 173 -2.40 -17.09 8.07
C ALA A 173 -3.07 -15.72 8.32
N ALA A 174 -2.88 -15.16 9.52
CA ALA A 174 -3.40 -13.85 9.85
C ALA A 174 -2.77 -12.72 9.00
N ALA A 175 -1.48 -12.85 8.63
CA ALA A 175 -0.83 -11.90 7.72
C ALA A 175 -1.48 -11.91 6.34
N ALA A 176 -1.74 -13.09 5.78
CA ALA A 176 -2.42 -13.26 4.50
C ALA A 176 -3.84 -12.68 4.54
N ASP A 177 -4.61 -12.96 5.60
CA ASP A 177 -5.99 -12.49 5.74
C ASP A 177 -6.05 -10.95 5.81
N VAL A 178 -5.14 -10.32 6.55
CA VAL A 178 -5.05 -8.85 6.63
C VAL A 178 -4.77 -8.22 5.28
N LEU A 179 -3.82 -8.76 4.49
CA LEU A 179 -3.53 -8.19 3.18
C LEU A 179 -4.69 -8.33 2.20
N GLN A 180 -5.51 -9.36 2.34
CA GLN A 180 -6.64 -9.59 1.44
C GLN A 180 -7.83 -8.66 1.65
N GLU A 181 -7.89 -7.94 2.77
CA GLU A 181 -8.91 -6.93 3.00
C GLU A 181 -8.77 -5.70 2.09
N VAL A 182 -7.59 -5.53 1.46
CA VAL A 182 -7.31 -4.37 0.60
C VAL A 182 -7.25 -4.80 -0.87
N HIS A 183 -8.07 -4.15 -1.68
CA HIS A 183 -8.16 -4.37 -3.12
C HIS A 183 -7.44 -3.24 -3.88
N VAL A 184 -6.10 -3.29 -3.89
CA VAL A 184 -5.26 -2.24 -4.49
C VAL A 184 -5.50 -2.03 -5.98
N GLU A 185 -6.04 -3.03 -6.68
CA GLU A 185 -6.42 -2.91 -8.09
C GLU A 185 -7.44 -1.79 -8.34
N THR A 186 -8.29 -1.49 -7.36
CA THR A 186 -9.31 -0.43 -7.44
C THR A 186 -8.78 0.94 -7.03
N TYR A 187 -7.62 1.03 -6.39
CA TYR A 187 -7.08 2.27 -5.87
C TYR A 187 -6.57 3.19 -6.99
N GLY A 188 -7.11 4.41 -7.05
CA GLY A 188 -6.70 5.40 -8.03
C GLY A 188 -5.34 6.06 -7.73
N SER A 189 -5.00 6.15 -6.47
CA SER A 189 -3.83 6.89 -5.98
C SER A 189 -2.51 6.12 -6.06
N LEU A 190 -2.54 4.80 -6.30
CA LEU A 190 -1.36 3.96 -6.41
C LEU A 190 -0.84 3.86 -7.84
N SER A 191 0.49 3.88 -8.00
CA SER A 191 1.13 3.58 -9.27
C SER A 191 0.91 2.12 -9.69
N LYS A 192 1.05 1.82 -10.99
CA LYS A 192 0.98 0.44 -11.48
C LYS A 192 1.99 -0.47 -10.77
N ARG A 193 3.18 0.06 -10.53
CA ARG A 193 4.28 -0.65 -9.86
C ARG A 193 3.91 -1.01 -8.42
N ASP A 194 3.42 -0.03 -7.64
CA ASP A 194 3.00 -0.26 -6.25
C ASP A 194 1.87 -1.29 -6.15
N LYS A 195 0.92 -1.25 -7.10
CA LYS A 195 -0.16 -2.24 -7.17
C LYS A 195 0.37 -3.65 -7.41
N VAL A 196 1.26 -3.82 -8.40
CA VAL A 196 1.85 -5.13 -8.69
C VAL A 196 2.63 -5.63 -7.49
N GLU A 197 3.45 -4.78 -6.87
CA GLU A 197 4.22 -5.15 -5.68
C GLU A 197 3.33 -5.61 -4.53
N PHE A 198 2.24 -4.91 -4.26
CA PHE A 198 1.28 -5.29 -3.24
C PHE A 198 0.59 -6.63 -3.55
N ILE A 199 0.17 -6.84 -4.80
CA ILE A 199 -0.49 -8.09 -5.23
C ILE A 199 0.49 -9.27 -5.15
N LEU A 200 1.76 -9.09 -5.52
CA LEU A 200 2.78 -10.12 -5.37
C LEU A 200 2.98 -10.54 -3.91
N GLU A 201 2.89 -9.58 -3.00
CA GLU A 201 2.98 -9.87 -1.57
C GLU A 201 1.73 -10.61 -1.06
N GLN A 202 0.53 -10.21 -1.52
CA GLN A 202 -0.69 -10.99 -1.27
C GLN A 202 -0.54 -12.44 -1.76
N MET A 203 -0.01 -12.63 -2.97
CA MET A 203 0.20 -13.93 -3.56
C MET A 203 1.21 -14.76 -2.74
N ARG A 204 2.34 -14.15 -2.33
CA ARG A 204 3.38 -14.81 -1.52
C ARG A 204 2.82 -15.34 -0.20
N LEU A 205 2.11 -14.50 0.54
CA LEU A 205 1.52 -14.90 1.83
C LEU A 205 0.39 -15.92 1.67
N THR A 206 -0.39 -15.81 0.61
CA THR A 206 -1.47 -16.77 0.31
C THR A 206 -0.90 -18.15 -0.03
N LEU A 207 0.19 -18.21 -0.81
CA LEU A 207 0.92 -19.45 -1.07
C LEU A 207 1.57 -20.00 0.21
N GLY A 208 2.12 -19.13 1.06
CA GLY A 208 2.67 -19.51 2.37
C GLY A 208 1.61 -20.11 3.31
N LYS A 209 0.38 -19.61 3.24
CA LYS A 209 -0.80 -20.17 3.92
C LYS A 209 -1.29 -21.49 3.30
N GLN A 210 -0.77 -21.88 2.13
CA GLN A 210 -1.20 -23.03 1.31
C GLN A 210 -2.64 -22.91 0.78
N ASP A 211 -3.15 -21.69 0.62
CA ASP A 211 -4.45 -21.43 0.00
C ASP A 211 -4.26 -21.20 -1.52
N TYR A 212 -4.10 -22.31 -2.25
CA TYR A 212 -3.78 -22.30 -3.68
C TYR A 212 -4.93 -21.75 -4.52
N VAL A 213 -6.18 -21.99 -4.11
CA VAL A 213 -7.36 -21.48 -4.83
C VAL A 213 -7.34 -19.95 -4.82
N ARG A 214 -7.09 -19.36 -3.66
CA ARG A 214 -7.03 -17.92 -3.52
C ARG A 214 -5.77 -17.33 -4.17
N ALA A 215 -4.64 -18.03 -4.13
CA ALA A 215 -3.42 -17.64 -4.82
C ALA A 215 -3.65 -17.50 -6.34
N ALA A 216 -4.39 -18.41 -6.96
CA ALA A 216 -4.77 -18.32 -8.37
C ALA A 216 -5.64 -17.09 -8.67
N ILE A 217 -6.61 -16.78 -7.81
CA ILE A 217 -7.47 -15.60 -7.95
C ILE A 217 -6.62 -14.32 -7.84
N VAL A 218 -5.71 -14.26 -6.87
CA VAL A 218 -4.80 -13.11 -6.68
C VAL A 218 -3.86 -12.95 -7.86
N ALA A 219 -3.28 -14.04 -8.37
CA ALA A 219 -2.44 -14.04 -9.56
C ALA A 219 -3.17 -13.48 -10.80
N GLY A 220 -4.47 -13.79 -10.94
CA GLY A 220 -5.31 -13.27 -12.02
C GLY A 220 -5.50 -11.73 -12.00
N LYS A 221 -5.23 -11.05 -10.88
CA LYS A 221 -5.28 -9.58 -10.78
C LYS A 221 -4.07 -8.89 -11.40
N VAL A 222 -2.96 -9.63 -11.61
CA VAL A 222 -1.75 -9.10 -12.23
C VAL A 222 -1.89 -9.11 -13.75
N SER A 223 -1.80 -7.94 -14.36
CA SER A 223 -1.79 -7.82 -15.82
C SER A 223 -0.45 -8.29 -16.38
N ARG A 224 -0.45 -9.44 -17.08
CA ARG A 224 0.76 -9.97 -17.74
C ARG A 224 1.37 -9.01 -18.77
N LYS A 225 0.55 -8.12 -19.36
CA LYS A 225 1.03 -7.07 -20.28
C LYS A 225 1.89 -6.03 -19.54
N HIS A 226 1.48 -5.63 -18.34
CA HIS A 226 2.25 -4.67 -17.55
C HIS A 226 3.60 -5.24 -17.09
N LEU A 227 3.71 -6.55 -16.87
CA LEU A 227 4.96 -7.21 -16.53
C LEU A 227 5.99 -7.22 -17.67
N GLN A 228 5.56 -6.89 -18.90
CA GLN A 228 6.46 -6.77 -20.06
C GLN A 228 6.89 -5.31 -20.33
N GLU A 229 6.38 -4.34 -19.57
CA GLU A 229 6.79 -2.95 -19.67
C GLU A 229 8.23 -2.78 -19.14
N GLU A 230 8.95 -1.77 -19.63
CA GLU A 230 10.28 -1.41 -19.12
C GLU A 230 10.27 -1.16 -17.60
N ASN A 231 11.33 -1.55 -16.93
CA ASN A 231 11.50 -1.46 -15.48
C ASN A 231 10.55 -2.34 -14.65
N MET A 232 9.95 -3.38 -15.24
CA MET A 232 9.11 -4.37 -14.54
C MET A 232 9.75 -5.76 -14.47
N GLU A 233 11.01 -5.91 -14.90
CA GLU A 233 11.71 -7.19 -14.99
C GLU A 233 11.79 -7.90 -13.63
N GLU A 234 12.09 -7.16 -12.57
CA GLU A 234 12.15 -7.73 -11.21
C GLU A 234 10.79 -8.27 -10.75
N TYR A 235 9.71 -7.53 -11.02
CA TYR A 235 8.36 -7.97 -10.68
C TYR A 235 7.90 -9.14 -11.54
N LYS A 236 8.31 -9.19 -12.80
CA LYS A 236 8.07 -10.31 -13.70
C LYS A 236 8.71 -11.58 -13.16
N ILE A 237 9.98 -11.51 -12.77
CA ILE A 237 10.71 -12.66 -12.19
C ILE A 237 10.02 -13.11 -10.90
N LYS A 238 9.70 -12.18 -9.99
CA LYS A 238 8.99 -12.47 -8.73
C LYS A 238 7.63 -13.15 -8.99
N PHE A 239 6.85 -12.63 -9.93
CA PHE A 239 5.56 -13.19 -10.30
C PHE A 239 5.66 -14.64 -10.78
N PHE A 240 6.50 -14.91 -11.77
CA PHE A 240 6.65 -16.25 -12.31
C PHE A 240 7.30 -17.20 -11.31
N THR A 241 8.20 -16.73 -10.44
CA THR A 241 8.73 -17.54 -9.33
C THR A 241 7.61 -17.97 -8.36
N LEU A 242 6.65 -17.09 -8.05
CA LEU A 242 5.49 -17.45 -7.25
C LEU A 242 4.55 -18.43 -8.00
N MET A 243 4.38 -18.23 -9.32
CA MET A 243 3.60 -19.14 -10.16
C MET A 243 4.22 -20.54 -10.23
N THR A 244 5.55 -20.68 -10.25
CA THR A 244 6.17 -22.00 -10.18
C THR A 244 5.82 -22.75 -8.89
N ASN A 245 5.66 -22.05 -7.75
CA ASN A 245 5.21 -22.69 -6.52
C ASN A 245 3.75 -23.17 -6.61
N TYR A 246 2.91 -22.38 -7.27
CA TYR A 246 1.51 -22.73 -7.53
C TYR A 246 1.40 -23.96 -8.45
N HIS A 247 2.01 -23.93 -9.65
CA HIS A 247 1.93 -25.01 -10.62
C HIS A 247 2.67 -26.29 -10.17
N ARG A 248 3.65 -26.16 -9.27
CA ARG A 248 4.27 -27.32 -8.62
C ARG A 248 3.28 -28.07 -7.73
N HIS A 249 2.43 -27.36 -7.02
CA HIS A 249 1.35 -27.97 -6.25
C HIS A 249 0.34 -28.68 -7.17
N ASP A 250 -0.04 -28.03 -8.27
CA ASP A 250 -0.98 -28.59 -9.26
C ASP A 250 -0.37 -29.72 -10.10
N ARG A 251 0.96 -29.93 -10.02
CA ARG A 251 1.73 -30.90 -10.81
C ARG A 251 1.60 -30.69 -12.32
N ASP A 252 1.41 -29.43 -12.74
CA ASP A 252 1.33 -29.09 -14.16
C ASP A 252 2.72 -28.79 -14.73
N ALA A 253 3.33 -29.81 -15.37
CA ALA A 253 4.66 -29.69 -15.90
C ALA A 253 4.74 -28.70 -17.08
N LEU A 254 3.69 -28.56 -17.89
CA LEU A 254 3.70 -27.63 -19.00
C LEU A 254 3.66 -26.17 -18.53
N GLU A 255 2.79 -25.86 -17.57
CA GLU A 255 2.73 -24.51 -17.00
C GLU A 255 4.01 -24.18 -16.22
N LEU A 256 4.62 -25.15 -15.54
CA LEU A 256 5.95 -24.97 -14.92
C LEU A 256 7.01 -24.61 -15.96
N ALA A 257 7.04 -25.31 -17.11
CA ALA A 257 7.96 -24.98 -18.20
C ALA A 257 7.75 -23.57 -18.73
N LYS A 258 6.48 -23.15 -18.91
CA LYS A 258 6.12 -21.79 -19.35
C LYS A 258 6.56 -20.71 -18.33
N ASP A 259 6.41 -20.98 -17.06
CA ASP A 259 6.83 -20.05 -16.00
C ASP A 259 8.35 -19.88 -15.98
N TYR A 260 9.10 -20.98 -15.98
CA TYR A 260 10.57 -20.91 -16.01
C TYR A 260 11.08 -20.28 -17.30
N HIS A 261 10.45 -20.56 -18.45
CA HIS A 261 10.77 -19.87 -19.69
C HIS A 261 10.47 -18.37 -19.61
N SER A 262 9.40 -17.96 -18.93
CA SER A 262 9.06 -16.54 -18.75
C SER A 262 10.07 -15.81 -17.87
N ILE A 263 10.66 -16.52 -16.88
CA ILE A 263 11.78 -16.01 -16.08
C ILE A 263 13.02 -15.89 -16.97
N TYR A 264 13.40 -16.97 -17.67
CA TYR A 264 14.55 -16.99 -18.56
C TYR A 264 14.48 -15.90 -19.63
N SER A 265 13.35 -15.73 -20.29
CA SER A 265 13.15 -14.74 -21.36
C SER A 265 13.08 -13.28 -20.87
N THR A 266 13.39 -13.00 -19.62
CA THR A 266 13.46 -11.63 -19.12
C THR A 266 14.79 -11.00 -19.52
N PRO A 267 14.79 -9.88 -20.31
CA PRO A 267 16.01 -9.36 -20.95
C PRO A 267 17.16 -9.07 -19.99
N GLY A 268 16.86 -8.45 -18.84
CA GLY A 268 17.85 -8.14 -17.82
C GLY A 268 18.51 -9.38 -17.19
N LEU A 269 17.83 -10.52 -17.20
CA LEU A 269 18.38 -11.77 -16.66
C LEU A 269 19.38 -12.42 -17.63
N VAL A 270 19.01 -12.51 -18.92
CA VAL A 270 19.85 -13.14 -19.95
C VAL A 270 21.18 -12.38 -20.18
N LEU A 271 21.15 -11.07 -20.01
CA LEU A 271 22.34 -10.20 -20.12
C LEU A 271 23.19 -10.18 -18.84
N SER A 272 22.71 -10.77 -17.78
CA SER A 272 23.40 -10.85 -16.50
C SER A 272 24.36 -12.05 -16.45
N ASP A 273 24.68 -12.52 -15.28
CA ASP A 273 25.51 -13.67 -15.00
C ASP A 273 24.85 -14.97 -15.46
N GLU A 274 25.60 -15.87 -16.10
CA GLU A 274 25.13 -17.22 -16.54
C GLU A 274 24.55 -18.01 -15.37
N ALA A 275 25.09 -17.89 -14.19
CA ALA A 275 24.59 -18.52 -12.99
C ALA A 275 23.12 -18.16 -12.65
N LYS A 276 22.59 -17.06 -13.18
CA LYS A 276 21.22 -16.61 -12.91
C LYS A 276 20.19 -17.12 -13.91
N TRP A 277 20.53 -17.18 -15.21
CA TRP A 277 19.58 -17.62 -16.22
C TRP A 277 19.63 -19.12 -16.52
N MET A 278 20.81 -19.74 -16.37
CA MET A 278 21.01 -21.16 -16.70
C MET A 278 20.06 -22.08 -15.92
N PRO A 279 19.86 -21.93 -14.60
CA PRO A 279 18.90 -22.78 -13.88
C PRO A 279 17.44 -22.66 -14.39
N ALA A 280 17.06 -21.45 -14.85
CA ALA A 280 15.72 -21.24 -15.39
C ALA A 280 15.54 -21.95 -16.75
N LEU A 281 16.56 -21.91 -17.62
CA LEU A 281 16.54 -22.65 -18.90
C LEU A 281 16.58 -24.16 -18.67
N GLN A 282 17.43 -24.67 -17.77
CA GLN A 282 17.46 -26.10 -17.40
C GLN A 282 16.09 -26.58 -16.91
N ALA A 283 15.47 -25.82 -15.96
CA ALA A 283 14.16 -26.17 -15.46
C ALA A 283 13.11 -26.17 -16.59
N THR A 284 13.18 -25.20 -17.51
CA THR A 284 12.29 -25.16 -18.69
C THR A 284 12.39 -26.45 -19.50
N VAL A 285 13.63 -26.89 -19.83
CA VAL A 285 13.85 -28.12 -20.62
C VAL A 285 13.35 -29.34 -19.87
N ILE A 286 13.67 -29.49 -18.58
CA ILE A 286 13.26 -30.64 -17.77
C ILE A 286 11.73 -30.75 -17.70
N PHE A 287 11.06 -29.67 -17.34
CA PHE A 287 9.59 -29.69 -17.19
C PHE A 287 8.88 -29.83 -18.54
N LEU A 288 9.46 -29.30 -19.62
CA LEU A 288 8.95 -29.48 -20.96
C LEU A 288 9.04 -30.95 -21.42
N ALA A 289 10.15 -31.63 -21.10
CA ALA A 289 10.31 -33.07 -21.37
C ALA A 289 9.34 -33.96 -20.55
N LEU A 290 8.99 -33.53 -19.34
CA LEU A 290 8.05 -34.20 -18.44
C LEU A 290 6.57 -33.89 -18.76
N SER A 291 6.31 -32.87 -19.57
CA SER A 291 4.94 -32.44 -19.88
C SER A 291 4.26 -33.41 -20.86
N PRO A 292 2.93 -33.56 -20.77
CA PRO A 292 2.19 -34.41 -21.69
C PRO A 292 2.27 -33.91 -23.12
N TYR A 293 2.32 -34.83 -24.07
CA TYR A 293 2.35 -34.52 -25.49
C TYR A 293 1.12 -33.73 -25.93
N GLY A 294 1.37 -32.61 -26.62
CA GLY A 294 0.34 -31.71 -27.13
C GLY A 294 0.90 -30.62 -28.02
N ASN A 295 0.03 -29.84 -28.68
CA ASN A 295 0.45 -28.82 -29.61
C ASN A 295 1.28 -27.71 -28.89
N GLU A 296 0.84 -27.26 -27.71
CA GLU A 296 1.55 -26.27 -26.94
C GLU A 296 2.93 -26.74 -26.48
N GLN A 297 3.05 -27.99 -26.09
CA GLN A 297 4.33 -28.59 -25.73
C GLN A 297 5.26 -28.67 -26.95
N GLN A 298 4.77 -29.03 -28.13
CA GLN A 298 5.56 -29.06 -29.35
C GLN A 298 6.03 -27.67 -29.78
N ASP A 299 5.13 -26.66 -29.73
CA ASP A 299 5.49 -25.30 -30.06
C ASP A 299 6.60 -24.78 -29.15
N MET A 300 6.52 -25.08 -27.86
CA MET A 300 7.58 -24.71 -26.91
C MET A 300 8.89 -25.49 -27.17
N LEU A 301 8.83 -26.80 -27.51
CA LEU A 301 10.00 -27.57 -27.88
C LEU A 301 10.72 -26.98 -29.08
N HIS A 302 9.99 -26.61 -30.12
CA HIS A 302 10.58 -25.96 -31.29
C HIS A 302 11.22 -24.63 -30.94
N LYS A 303 10.58 -23.86 -30.10
CA LYS A 303 11.10 -22.56 -29.64
C LYS A 303 12.41 -22.72 -28.83
N ILE A 304 12.44 -23.65 -27.90
CA ILE A 304 13.64 -23.92 -27.06
C ILE A 304 14.77 -24.52 -27.90
N ASN A 305 14.45 -25.46 -28.83
CA ASN A 305 15.48 -26.03 -29.71
C ASN A 305 16.15 -25.03 -30.64
N SER A 306 15.53 -23.87 -30.87
CA SER A 306 16.10 -22.78 -31.65
C SER A 306 16.89 -21.78 -30.80
N ASP A 307 16.96 -21.98 -29.47
CA ASP A 307 17.67 -21.06 -28.57
C ASP A 307 19.18 -21.35 -28.56
N PRO A 308 20.03 -20.37 -28.88
CA PRO A 308 21.49 -20.53 -28.92
C PRO A 308 22.12 -20.85 -27.54
N ASN A 309 21.42 -20.54 -26.45
CA ASN A 309 21.90 -20.83 -25.11
C ASN A 309 21.65 -22.29 -24.69
N LEU A 310 20.85 -23.05 -25.45
CA LEU A 310 20.62 -24.46 -25.17
C LEU A 310 21.91 -25.27 -25.17
N GLU A 311 22.80 -25.01 -26.13
CA GLU A 311 24.12 -25.66 -26.26
C GLU A 311 25.06 -25.41 -25.08
N LYS A 312 24.80 -24.38 -24.28
CA LYS A 312 25.60 -24.05 -23.10
C LYS A 312 25.20 -24.84 -21.85
N LEU A 313 24.09 -25.57 -21.91
CA LEU A 313 23.63 -26.38 -20.78
C LEU A 313 24.49 -27.66 -20.66
N PRO A 314 25.01 -27.96 -19.46
CA PRO A 314 25.93 -29.09 -19.26
C PRO A 314 25.29 -30.50 -19.49
N GLU A 315 23.98 -30.57 -19.63
CA GLU A 315 23.21 -31.84 -19.74
C GLU A 315 22.57 -32.03 -21.12
N CYS A 316 22.97 -31.22 -22.11
CA CYS A 316 22.42 -31.32 -23.48
C CYS A 316 23.29 -32.12 -24.46
N GLU A 317 24.28 -32.91 -23.97
CA GLU A 317 25.00 -33.89 -24.78
C GLU A 317 24.27 -35.20 -24.95
#